data_550ccbb40624a4dc293df68fa3e31115
#
_entry.id   550ccbb40624a4dc293df68fa3e31115
#
_cell.length_a   1.000
_cell.length_b   1.000
_cell.length_c   1.000
_cell.angle_alpha   90.00
_cell.angle_beta   90.00
_cell.angle_gamma   90.00
#
_symmetry.space_group_name_H-M   'P 1'
#
loop_
_entity.id
_entity.type
_entity.pdbx_description
1 polymer ?
#
loop_
_entity_poly.entity_id
_entity_poly.type
_entity_poly.pdbx_seq_one_letter_code
_entity_poly.pdbx_strand_id
1 'polypeptide(L)'
;MIYVLIPLLLLLAVWVGAVYRRLRELDDNIKIAMEQIGLQLSSRFRALEALLELLRSYGPSAQLVLPPPSIHALSTPAQVLEQEQRLAQAMSYVTAVAESRPAIKADKTYQRCIEAANCYNRMIYTSSLIYNDSVTRFNNCLLYTSPSPRDPKTS
;
A
#
# COMPACT_ATOMS: atom_id res chain seq x y z
N MET A 1 18.24 -22.82 -45.72
CA MET A 1 17.42 -23.20 -44.58
C MET A 1 18.09 -22.82 -43.25
N ILE A 2 19.31 -23.30 -42.95
CA ILE A 2 20.02 -23.00 -41.70
C ILE A 2 20.28 -21.51 -41.49
N TYR A 3 20.64 -20.76 -42.51
CA TYR A 3 20.91 -19.31 -42.47
C TYR A 3 19.72 -18.44 -42.10
N VAL A 4 18.49 -18.94 -42.23
CA VAL A 4 17.26 -18.23 -41.84
C VAL A 4 16.85 -18.63 -40.42
N LEU A 5 17.13 -19.87 -40.01
CA LEU A 5 16.80 -20.40 -38.71
C LEU A 5 17.61 -19.72 -37.55
N ILE A 6 18.88 -19.46 -37.82
CA ILE A 6 19.79 -18.83 -36.81
C ILE A 6 19.33 -17.42 -36.43
N PRO A 7 19.08 -16.48 -37.38
CA PRO A 7 18.60 -15.13 -37.03
C PRO A 7 17.22 -15.16 -36.40
N LEU A 8 16.33 -16.09 -36.78
CA LEU A 8 15.01 -16.24 -36.20
C LEU A 8 15.12 -16.68 -34.71
N LEU A 9 16.01 -17.64 -34.41
CA LEU A 9 16.27 -18.06 -33.02
C LEU A 9 16.88 -16.95 -32.17
N LEU A 10 17.80 -16.16 -32.73
CA LEU A 10 18.39 -15.01 -32.04
C LEU A 10 17.32 -13.95 -31.74
N LEU A 11 16.44 -13.65 -32.69
CA LEU A 11 15.36 -12.69 -32.52
C LEU A 11 14.38 -13.16 -31.44
N LEU A 12 14.05 -14.46 -31.43
CA LEU A 12 13.21 -15.06 -30.41
C LEU A 12 13.87 -14.98 -29.02
N ALA A 13 15.18 -15.27 -28.92
CA ALA A 13 15.92 -15.21 -27.66
C ALA A 13 15.96 -13.76 -27.10
N VAL A 14 16.19 -12.77 -27.97
CA VAL A 14 16.15 -11.34 -27.60
C VAL A 14 14.77 -10.95 -27.13
N TRP A 15 13.73 -11.38 -27.83
CA TRP A 15 12.33 -11.09 -27.46
C TRP A 15 11.96 -11.70 -26.10
N VAL A 16 12.27 -12.97 -25.87
CA VAL A 16 12.06 -13.65 -24.58
C VAL A 16 12.83 -12.96 -23.48
N GLY A 17 14.09 -12.58 -23.71
CA GLY A 17 14.89 -11.83 -22.75
C GLY A 17 14.29 -10.46 -22.40
N ALA A 18 13.75 -9.74 -23.37
CA ALA A 18 13.09 -8.46 -23.16
C ALA A 18 11.81 -8.60 -22.34
N VAL A 19 10.97 -9.61 -22.63
CA VAL A 19 9.76 -9.91 -21.87
C VAL A 19 10.10 -10.30 -20.42
N TYR A 20 11.12 -11.14 -20.23
CA TYR A 20 11.56 -11.56 -18.90
C TYR A 20 12.04 -10.38 -18.04
N ARG A 21 12.85 -9.47 -18.64
CA ARG A 21 13.30 -8.24 -17.98
C ARG A 21 12.12 -7.37 -17.56
N ARG A 22 11.15 -7.19 -18.43
CA ARG A 22 9.96 -6.37 -18.16
C ARG A 22 9.09 -6.94 -17.04
N LEU A 23 8.92 -8.27 -17.01
CA LEU A 23 8.20 -8.95 -15.91
C LEU A 23 8.93 -8.77 -14.58
N ARG A 24 10.24 -8.86 -14.57
CA ARG A 24 11.05 -8.68 -13.37
C ARG A 24 10.96 -7.25 -12.82
N GLU A 25 11.04 -6.25 -13.70
CA GLU A 25 10.87 -4.84 -13.31
C GLU A 25 9.47 -4.56 -12.70
N LEU A 26 8.43 -5.19 -13.25
CA LEU A 26 7.07 -5.05 -12.70
C LEU A 26 6.93 -5.75 -11.34
N ASP A 27 7.52 -6.91 -11.16
CA ASP A 27 7.53 -7.63 -9.87
C ASP A 27 8.29 -6.82 -8.80
N ASP A 28 9.44 -6.25 -9.15
CA ASP A 28 10.19 -5.37 -8.26
C ASP A 28 9.39 -4.10 -7.89
N ASN A 29 8.69 -3.49 -8.84
CA ASN A 29 7.83 -2.33 -8.59
C ASN A 29 6.66 -2.66 -7.64
N ILE A 30 6.06 -3.84 -7.77
CA ILE A 30 5.01 -4.33 -6.87
C ILE A 30 5.55 -4.45 -5.44
N LYS A 31 6.73 -5.05 -5.26
CA LYS A 31 7.37 -5.20 -3.96
C LYS A 31 7.72 -3.86 -3.32
N ILE A 32 8.32 -2.95 -4.09
CA ILE A 32 8.66 -1.59 -3.63
C ILE A 32 7.40 -0.82 -3.21
N ALA A 33 6.32 -0.90 -3.99
CA ALA A 33 5.06 -0.26 -3.65
C ALA A 33 4.47 -0.82 -2.34
N MET A 34 4.55 -2.13 -2.13
CA MET A 34 4.08 -2.76 -0.89
C MET A 34 4.94 -2.37 0.32
N GLU A 35 6.25 -2.29 0.18
CA GLU A 35 7.14 -1.78 1.23
C GLU A 35 6.84 -0.32 1.59
N GLN A 36 6.58 0.51 0.59
CA GLN A 36 6.17 1.90 0.83
C GLN A 36 4.86 2.00 1.58
N ILE A 37 3.86 1.18 1.24
CA ILE A 37 2.61 1.09 1.99
C ILE A 37 2.91 0.73 3.46
N GLY A 38 3.77 -0.27 3.70
CA GLY A 38 4.18 -0.68 5.04
C GLY A 38 4.85 0.44 5.85
N LEU A 39 5.76 1.20 5.23
CA LEU A 39 6.41 2.35 5.85
C LEU A 39 5.40 3.46 6.21
N GLN A 40 4.45 3.75 5.32
CA GLN A 40 3.41 4.77 5.57
C GLN A 40 2.44 4.34 6.68
N LEU A 41 2.04 3.05 6.71
CA LEU A 41 1.23 2.49 7.79
C LEU A 41 1.95 2.56 9.14
N SER A 42 3.25 2.25 9.17
CA SER A 42 4.07 2.36 10.38
C SER A 42 4.20 3.81 10.86
N SER A 43 4.34 4.76 9.94
CA SER A 43 4.41 6.19 10.25
C SER A 43 3.07 6.73 10.77
N ARG A 44 1.95 6.30 10.16
CA ARG A 44 0.60 6.62 10.62
C ARG A 44 0.34 6.03 12.01
N PHE A 45 0.77 4.80 12.25
CA PHE A 45 0.70 4.15 13.56
C PHE A 45 1.41 4.97 14.64
N ARG A 46 2.65 5.42 14.39
CA ARG A 46 3.40 6.27 15.33
C ARG A 46 2.71 7.59 15.63
N ALA A 47 2.10 8.22 14.62
CA ALA A 47 1.33 9.44 14.82
C ALA A 47 0.10 9.18 15.71
N LEU A 48 -0.60 8.05 15.52
CA LEU A 48 -1.72 7.63 16.36
C LEU A 48 -1.28 7.25 17.78
N GLU A 49 -0.14 6.59 17.92
CA GLU A 49 0.44 6.27 19.23
C GLU A 49 0.73 7.55 20.04
N ALA A 50 1.34 8.55 19.41
CA ALA A 50 1.55 9.87 20.01
C ALA A 50 0.24 10.57 20.40
N LEU A 51 -0.81 10.45 19.59
CA LEU A 51 -2.15 10.95 19.92
C LEU A 51 -2.76 10.24 21.10
N LEU A 52 -2.65 8.92 21.20
CA LEU A 52 -3.15 8.14 22.33
C LEU A 52 -2.39 8.49 23.62
N GLU A 53 -1.08 8.71 23.54
CA GLU A 53 -0.28 9.17 24.67
C GLU A 53 -0.72 10.55 25.14
N LEU A 54 -0.94 11.46 24.21
CA LEU A 54 -1.49 12.78 24.53
C LEU A 54 -2.87 12.67 25.20
N LEU A 55 -3.77 11.82 24.69
CA LEU A 55 -5.09 11.60 25.31
C LEU A 55 -4.97 11.04 26.74
N ARG A 56 -4.01 10.17 27.00
CA ARG A 56 -3.74 9.64 28.35
C ARG A 56 -3.32 10.72 29.32
N SER A 57 -2.57 11.73 28.88
CA SER A 57 -2.18 12.87 29.72
C SER A 57 -3.37 13.74 30.16
N TYR A 58 -4.45 13.74 29.36
CA TYR A 58 -5.69 14.45 29.70
C TYR A 58 -6.71 13.63 30.52
N GLY A 59 -6.47 12.32 30.74
CA GLY A 59 -7.31 11.47 31.57
C GLY A 59 -7.20 9.98 31.27
N PRO A 60 -7.57 9.11 32.23
CA PRO A 60 -7.30 7.66 32.16
C PRO A 60 -8.19 6.88 31.16
N SER A 61 -8.99 7.54 30.33
CA SER A 61 -9.99 6.92 29.46
C SER A 61 -9.42 6.27 28.20
N ALA A 62 -8.13 6.45 27.87
CA ALA A 62 -7.56 5.90 26.64
C ALA A 62 -6.80 4.59 26.91
N GLN A 63 -7.53 3.48 27.06
CA GLN A 63 -6.96 2.13 27.19
C GLN A 63 -6.79 1.39 25.85
N LEU A 64 -6.88 2.08 24.73
CA LEU A 64 -6.70 1.45 23.44
C LEU A 64 -5.22 1.10 23.23
N VAL A 65 -4.92 -0.20 23.10
CA VAL A 65 -3.60 -0.72 22.74
C VAL A 65 -3.64 -1.14 21.26
N LEU A 66 -2.81 -0.50 20.46
CA LEU A 66 -2.69 -0.81 19.03
C LEU A 66 -1.44 -1.69 18.82
N PRO A 67 -1.58 -2.88 18.21
CA PRO A 67 -0.42 -3.64 17.81
C PRO A 67 0.29 -2.92 16.63
N PRO A 68 1.63 -2.93 16.59
CA PRO A 68 2.38 -2.32 15.51
C PRO A 68 2.07 -3.04 14.17
N PRO A 69 1.97 -2.30 13.06
CA PRO A 69 1.77 -2.90 11.74
C PRO A 69 3.02 -3.68 11.31
N SER A 70 2.80 -4.85 10.73
CA SER A 70 3.84 -5.74 10.21
C SER A 70 3.66 -6.01 8.73
N ILE A 71 3.72 -4.96 7.91
CA ILE A 71 3.61 -5.06 6.44
C ILE A 71 5.01 -5.07 5.83
N HIS A 72 5.25 -6.02 4.93
CA HIS A 72 6.52 -6.24 4.23
C HIS A 72 6.27 -6.36 2.72
N ALA A 73 7.34 -6.42 1.92
CA ALA A 73 7.29 -6.57 0.47
C ALA A 73 6.41 -7.74 -0.02
N LEU A 74 6.31 -8.81 0.77
CA LEU A 74 5.52 -10.02 0.46
C LEU A 74 4.14 -10.05 1.12
N SER A 75 3.73 -8.97 1.80
CA SER A 75 2.41 -8.89 2.41
C SER A 75 1.31 -8.84 1.37
N THR A 76 0.14 -9.35 1.75
CA THR A 76 -1.03 -9.36 0.87
C THR A 76 -1.85 -8.08 1.02
N PRO A 77 -2.61 -7.66 -0.01
CA PRO A 77 -3.55 -6.54 0.09
C PRO A 77 -4.57 -6.70 1.22
N ALA A 78 -4.97 -7.94 1.54
CA ALA A 78 -5.88 -8.22 2.65
C ALA A 78 -5.28 -7.83 4.01
N GLN A 79 -3.99 -8.12 4.22
CA GLN A 79 -3.27 -7.73 5.44
C GLN A 79 -3.15 -6.20 5.54
N VAL A 80 -2.91 -5.51 4.44
CA VAL A 80 -2.89 -4.04 4.38
C VAL A 80 -4.25 -3.49 4.77
N LEU A 81 -5.34 -4.00 4.19
CA LEU A 81 -6.70 -3.56 4.48
C LEU A 81 -7.06 -3.76 5.95
N GLU A 82 -6.71 -4.90 6.53
CA GLU A 82 -6.93 -5.17 7.96
C GLU A 82 -6.21 -4.13 8.85
N GLN A 83 -4.96 -3.81 8.54
CA GLN A 83 -4.20 -2.80 9.28
C GLN A 83 -4.78 -1.40 9.10
N GLU A 84 -5.18 -1.04 7.89
CA GLU A 84 -5.86 0.24 7.62
C GLU A 84 -7.16 0.38 8.41
N GLN A 85 -7.97 -0.67 8.49
CA GLN A 85 -9.21 -0.67 9.26
C GLN A 85 -8.94 -0.48 10.75
N ARG A 86 -7.94 -1.14 11.31
CA ARG A 86 -7.53 -0.97 12.72
C ARG A 86 -7.09 0.47 13.01
N LEU A 87 -6.27 1.05 12.14
CA LEU A 87 -5.81 2.43 12.28
C LEU A 87 -6.96 3.44 12.10
N ALA A 88 -7.92 3.16 11.21
CA ALA A 88 -9.10 3.98 11.02
C ALA A 88 -10.03 3.98 12.25
N GLN A 89 -10.23 2.81 12.86
CA GLN A 89 -10.99 2.69 14.12
C GLN A 89 -10.31 3.46 15.26
N ALA A 90 -9.00 3.36 15.38
CA ALA A 90 -8.24 4.11 16.37
C ALA A 90 -8.33 5.62 16.16
N MET A 91 -8.28 6.06 14.90
CA MET A 91 -8.42 7.47 14.54
C MET A 91 -9.83 7.99 14.87
N SER A 92 -10.85 7.21 14.58
CA SER A 92 -12.25 7.53 14.94
C SER A 92 -12.41 7.69 16.46
N TYR A 93 -11.82 6.78 17.24
CA TYR A 93 -11.83 6.87 18.70
C TYR A 93 -11.14 8.14 19.20
N VAL A 94 -9.92 8.43 18.71
CA VAL A 94 -9.16 9.63 19.05
C VAL A 94 -9.96 10.91 18.75
N THR A 95 -10.59 10.96 17.58
CA THR A 95 -11.39 12.09 17.14
C THR A 95 -12.62 12.28 18.04
N ALA A 96 -13.34 11.20 18.36
CA ALA A 96 -14.52 11.25 19.25
C ALA A 96 -14.15 11.75 20.66
N VAL A 97 -13.03 11.29 21.22
CA VAL A 97 -12.55 11.76 22.53
C VAL A 97 -12.17 13.24 22.47
N ALA A 98 -11.48 13.67 21.40
CA ALA A 98 -11.09 15.06 21.23
C ALA A 98 -12.32 15.98 21.01
N GLU A 99 -13.40 15.48 20.41
CA GLU A 99 -14.67 16.22 20.26
C GLU A 99 -15.37 16.49 21.59
N SER A 100 -15.25 15.54 22.51
CA SER A 100 -15.79 15.73 23.87
C SER A 100 -14.98 16.67 24.76
N ARG A 101 -13.76 17.02 24.35
CA ARG A 101 -12.81 17.84 25.14
C ARG A 101 -12.15 18.92 24.28
N PRO A 102 -12.69 20.16 24.24
CA PRO A 102 -12.16 21.25 23.40
C PRO A 102 -10.68 21.58 23.68
N ALA A 103 -10.21 21.38 24.92
CA ALA A 103 -8.82 21.62 25.30
C ALA A 103 -7.83 20.75 24.50
N ILE A 104 -8.20 19.50 24.15
CA ILE A 104 -7.37 18.58 23.34
C ILE A 104 -7.30 19.10 21.91
N LYS A 105 -8.42 19.56 21.33
CA LYS A 105 -8.44 20.12 19.97
C LYS A 105 -7.57 21.37 19.82
N ALA A 106 -7.44 22.17 20.89
CA ALA A 106 -6.63 23.37 20.90
C ALA A 106 -5.12 23.08 21.08
N ASP A 107 -4.77 21.85 21.45
CA ASP A 107 -3.37 21.44 21.64
C ASP A 107 -2.65 21.36 20.29
N LYS A 108 -1.50 22.06 20.18
CA LYS A 108 -0.68 22.08 18.98
C LYS A 108 -0.13 20.69 18.62
N THR A 109 0.13 19.84 19.60
CA THR A 109 0.62 18.48 19.41
C THR A 109 -0.48 17.63 18.76
N TYR A 110 -1.72 17.77 19.26
CA TYR A 110 -2.88 17.12 18.65
C TYR A 110 -3.02 17.49 17.16
N GLN A 111 -3.01 18.79 16.87
CA GLN A 111 -3.16 19.28 15.49
C GLN A 111 -2.06 18.74 14.56
N ARG A 112 -0.81 18.77 14.99
CA ARG A 112 0.33 18.24 14.22
C ARG A 112 0.24 16.74 13.97
N CYS A 113 -0.15 15.97 14.98
CA CYS A 113 -0.28 14.52 14.85
C CYS A 113 -1.46 14.13 13.95
N ILE A 114 -2.57 14.85 14.02
CA ILE A 114 -3.74 14.66 13.14
C ILE A 114 -3.36 14.98 11.67
N GLU A 115 -2.68 16.09 11.43
CA GLU A 115 -2.20 16.46 10.10
C GLU A 115 -1.22 15.40 9.54
N ALA A 116 -0.29 14.94 10.36
CA ALA A 116 0.64 13.87 9.99
C ALA A 116 -0.09 12.58 9.65
N ALA A 117 -1.04 12.13 10.50
CA ALA A 117 -1.82 10.93 10.25
C ALA A 117 -2.64 11.01 8.95
N ASN A 118 -3.23 12.18 8.67
CA ASN A 118 -3.97 12.43 7.42
C ASN A 118 -3.03 12.49 6.19
N CYS A 119 -1.83 13.05 6.36
CA CYS A 119 -0.82 13.06 5.31
C CYS A 119 -0.42 11.62 4.95
N TYR A 120 -0.09 10.78 5.92
CA TYR A 120 0.26 9.38 5.70
C TYR A 120 -0.89 8.59 5.08
N ASN A 121 -2.14 8.86 5.45
CA ASN A 121 -3.30 8.24 4.82
C ASN A 121 -3.38 8.52 3.32
N ARG A 122 -3.12 9.77 2.91
CA ARG A 122 -3.06 10.13 1.48
C ARG A 122 -1.90 9.44 0.76
N MET A 123 -0.74 9.32 1.41
CA MET A 123 0.42 8.63 0.86
C MET A 123 0.17 7.13 0.68
N ILE A 124 -0.50 6.47 1.64
CA ILE A 124 -0.94 5.08 1.52
C ILE A 124 -1.85 4.92 0.29
N TYR A 125 -2.83 5.79 0.13
CA TYR A 125 -3.73 5.76 -1.03
C TYR A 125 -2.96 5.87 -2.35
N THR A 126 -2.01 6.81 -2.45
CA THR A 126 -1.17 6.97 -3.66
C THR A 126 -0.32 5.72 -3.92
N SER A 127 0.31 5.16 -2.90
CA SER A 127 1.11 3.93 -3.03
C SER A 127 0.25 2.74 -3.43
N SER A 128 -0.99 2.66 -2.94
CA SER A 128 -1.96 1.62 -3.33
C SER A 128 -2.37 1.73 -4.80
N LEU A 129 -2.49 2.95 -5.34
CA LEU A 129 -2.74 3.16 -6.78
C LEU A 129 -1.56 2.67 -7.62
N ILE A 130 -0.32 2.96 -7.21
CA ILE A 130 0.90 2.48 -7.89
C ILE A 130 0.97 0.95 -7.85
N TYR A 131 0.68 0.35 -6.70
CA TYR A 131 0.61 -1.09 -6.54
C TYR A 131 -0.40 -1.72 -7.52
N ASN A 132 -1.63 -1.23 -7.54
CA ASN A 132 -2.71 -1.74 -8.40
C ASN A 132 -2.39 -1.57 -9.89
N ASP A 133 -1.81 -0.44 -10.29
CA ASP A 133 -1.36 -0.23 -11.68
C ASP A 133 -0.25 -1.23 -12.07
N SER A 134 0.72 -1.44 -11.18
CA SER A 134 1.82 -2.39 -11.41
C SER A 134 1.32 -3.84 -11.52
N VAL A 135 0.39 -4.25 -10.65
CA VAL A 135 -0.25 -5.58 -10.71
C VAL A 135 -1.05 -5.75 -12.00
N THR A 136 -1.79 -4.72 -12.41
CA THR A 136 -2.57 -4.75 -13.66
C THR A 136 -1.65 -4.90 -14.88
N ARG A 137 -0.56 -4.15 -14.92
CA ARG A 137 0.45 -4.25 -16.00
C ARG A 137 1.14 -5.61 -16.02
N PHE A 138 1.47 -6.15 -14.84
CA PHE A 138 2.05 -7.47 -14.70
C PHE A 138 1.11 -8.55 -15.24
N ASN A 139 -0.15 -8.54 -14.82
CA ASN A 139 -1.17 -9.48 -15.29
C ASN A 139 -1.42 -9.36 -16.81
N ASN A 140 -1.50 -8.13 -17.32
CA ASN A 140 -1.65 -7.91 -18.77
C ASN A 140 -0.44 -8.43 -19.53
N CYS A 141 0.78 -8.24 -19.04
CA CYS A 141 1.97 -8.77 -19.67
C CYS A 141 1.95 -10.30 -19.72
N LEU A 142 1.49 -10.97 -18.65
CA LEU A 142 1.31 -12.43 -18.63
C LEU A 142 0.21 -12.90 -19.59
N LEU A 143 -0.90 -12.17 -19.68
CA LEU A 143 -2.02 -12.52 -20.56
C LEU A 143 -1.67 -12.34 -22.05
N TYR A 144 -0.85 -11.34 -22.40
CA TYR A 144 -0.40 -11.15 -23.78
C TYR A 144 0.66 -12.17 -24.20
N THR A 145 1.35 -12.81 -23.27
CA THR A 145 2.28 -13.92 -23.54
C THR A 145 1.59 -15.29 -23.52
N SER A 146 0.37 -15.37 -22.99
CA SER A 146 -0.48 -16.57 -23.04
C SER A 146 -1.63 -16.30 -24.02
N PRO A 147 -1.89 -17.19 -25.03
CA PRO A 147 -3.05 -17.04 -25.92
C PRO A 147 -4.33 -17.11 -25.09
N SER A 148 -4.95 -15.96 -24.89
CA SER A 148 -6.20 -15.87 -24.14
C SER A 148 -7.33 -16.52 -24.90
N PRO A 149 -8.07 -17.47 -24.32
CA PRO A 149 -9.38 -17.85 -24.82
C PRO A 149 -10.43 -16.89 -24.24
N ARG A 150 -11.06 -16.15 -25.10
CA ARG A 150 -12.37 -15.53 -24.92
C ARG A 150 -12.46 -14.20 -24.16
N ASP A 151 -12.63 -13.20 -25.01
CA ASP A 151 -13.40 -12.01 -24.74
C ASP A 151 -14.91 -12.38 -24.73
N PRO A 152 -15.66 -12.19 -23.62
CA PRO A 152 -17.11 -12.27 -23.65
C PRO A 152 -17.67 -10.89 -24.01
N LYS A 153 -17.53 -10.48 -25.27
CA LYS A 153 -18.41 -9.48 -25.85
C LYS A 153 -19.50 -10.21 -26.59
N THR A 154 -20.70 -10.01 -26.10
CA THR A 154 -22.02 -9.94 -26.74
C THR A 154 -23.09 -10.67 -25.94
N SER A 155 -23.90 -9.98 -25.26
CA SER A 155 -25.33 -9.80 -25.57
C SER A 155 -25.89 -8.73 -24.70
#